data_72fcb152ee3f88a91485efaface365bf
#
_entry.id   72fcb152ee3f88a91485efaface365bf
#
_cell.length_a   1.000
_cell.length_b   1.000
_cell.length_c   1.000
_cell.angle_alpha   90.00
_cell.angle_beta   90.00
_cell.angle_gamma   90.00
#
_symmetry.space_group_name_H-M   'P 1'
#
loop_
_entity.id
_entity.type
_entity.pdbx_description
1 polymer ?
#
loop_
_entity_poly.entity_id
_entity_poly.type
_entity_poly.pdbx_seq_one_letter_code
_entity_poly.pdbx_strand_id
1 'polypeptide(L)'
;MRILLPTGAATESLVRRAAAEYDADVVVTGEIASFLTPHALRMLLKKKKYDCVIVSGMCTASFEQVERETGVPVYRGPRHAADIALVLPLIGTMELSRTVPADDFLAARKAESALRRIEEQEKDAIPDFLIRGVKIGGGSRMKVLAEIMDAHRCGDIRSTVEGYHASGADIVDLGFGFDATPDDVTRVFSLLADLDAPLAVDTQDPSLIRAALGRADIVLSLQETNIPEVGKDVAMAGVAVVVVPGNTTLTKNIALAKKAGVRCIIADPLLQPVGSGFTRSLSGFRKFSCPVFFGAGNVVELLDADSVGANALLAGIAAEAGASIIFTSEHSDKTRGSIREMRRATEMMVLAGNRPYPKDLGIDLLVLKEKRRRREPPLEYTASATARPMPDEITCDPRGNFRIGIEGDRIVAVIHGKAVTGKRWQDVLYTLLSQGDISLPDHAGYLGRELYKAELAIRYGRSFEQDGEF
;
A
#
# COMPACT_ATOMS: atom_id res chain seq x y z
N MET A 1 37.66 -11.72 -6.71
CA MET A 1 36.81 -12.93 -6.91
C MET A 1 36.05 -12.70 -8.20
N ARG A 2 36.24 -13.57 -9.18
CA ARG A 2 35.65 -13.42 -10.51
C ARG A 2 34.29 -14.12 -10.61
N ILE A 3 33.25 -13.37 -10.91
CA ILE A 3 31.86 -13.84 -10.88
C ILE A 3 31.32 -13.97 -12.31
N LEU A 4 30.59 -15.04 -12.60
CA LEU A 4 29.81 -15.14 -13.83
C LEU A 4 28.33 -14.81 -13.52
N LEU A 5 27.78 -13.89 -14.30
CA LEU A 5 26.36 -13.46 -14.23
C LEU A 5 25.65 -13.79 -15.55
N PRO A 6 25.16 -15.02 -15.74
CA PRO A 6 24.34 -15.34 -16.91
C PRO A 6 22.99 -14.57 -16.80
N THR A 7 22.61 -13.86 -17.86
CA THR A 7 21.42 -13.04 -17.90
C THR A 7 20.65 -13.20 -19.21
N GLY A 8 19.43 -12.63 -19.27
CA GLY A 8 18.67 -12.53 -20.49
C GLY A 8 18.88 -11.18 -21.19
N ALA A 9 18.60 -11.11 -22.51
CA ALA A 9 18.70 -9.87 -23.28
C ALA A 9 17.84 -8.74 -22.66
N ALA A 10 16.64 -9.08 -22.19
CA ALA A 10 15.72 -8.11 -21.55
C ALA A 10 16.28 -7.49 -20.25
N THR A 11 17.26 -8.11 -19.60
CA THR A 11 17.80 -7.68 -18.30
C THR A 11 19.27 -7.32 -18.32
N GLU A 12 19.93 -7.44 -19.47
CA GLU A 12 21.37 -7.24 -19.64
C GLU A 12 21.84 -5.86 -19.11
N SER A 13 21.17 -4.80 -19.49
CA SER A 13 21.55 -3.43 -19.12
C SER A 13 21.47 -3.20 -17.59
N LEU A 14 20.46 -3.79 -16.93
CA LEU A 14 20.30 -3.72 -15.48
C LEU A 14 21.41 -4.45 -14.74
N VAL A 15 21.72 -5.68 -15.18
CA VAL A 15 22.77 -6.52 -14.58
C VAL A 15 24.15 -5.91 -14.80
N ARG A 16 24.45 -5.41 -16.00
CA ARG A 16 25.73 -4.72 -16.28
C ARG A 16 25.94 -3.50 -15.40
N ARG A 17 24.90 -2.68 -15.23
CA ARG A 17 24.97 -1.50 -14.35
C ARG A 17 25.26 -1.88 -12.90
N ALA A 18 24.56 -2.88 -12.39
CA ALA A 18 24.76 -3.35 -11.03
C ALA A 18 26.12 -4.00 -10.79
N ALA A 19 26.71 -4.61 -11.83
CA ALA A 19 27.99 -5.32 -11.77
C ALA A 19 29.21 -4.43 -12.08
N ALA A 20 29.03 -3.15 -12.39
CA ALA A 20 30.08 -2.27 -12.93
C ALA A 20 31.31 -2.12 -12.02
N GLU A 21 31.13 -2.22 -10.70
CA GLU A 21 32.20 -2.09 -9.70
C GLU A 21 32.78 -3.44 -9.26
N TYR A 22 32.33 -4.55 -9.86
CA TYR A 22 32.72 -5.90 -9.47
C TYR A 22 33.49 -6.60 -10.62
N ASP A 23 34.41 -7.49 -10.26
CA ASP A 23 35.04 -8.38 -11.23
C ASP A 23 34.02 -9.46 -11.67
N ALA A 24 33.09 -9.04 -12.53
CA ALA A 24 31.99 -9.86 -12.98
C ALA A 24 31.79 -9.82 -14.50
N ASP A 25 31.73 -11.01 -15.09
CA ASP A 25 31.38 -11.18 -16.51
C ASP A 25 29.85 -11.35 -16.65
N VAL A 26 29.20 -10.39 -17.29
CA VAL A 26 27.76 -10.46 -17.61
C VAL A 26 27.61 -11.06 -19.02
N VAL A 27 26.97 -12.22 -19.12
CA VAL A 27 26.81 -12.96 -20.37
C VAL A 27 25.35 -13.21 -20.68
N VAL A 28 24.89 -12.74 -21.84
CA VAL A 28 23.53 -13.01 -22.33
C VAL A 28 23.46 -14.46 -22.83
N THR A 29 22.52 -15.23 -22.29
CA THR A 29 22.34 -16.65 -22.59
C THR A 29 21.02 -16.98 -23.30
N GLY A 30 20.24 -15.96 -23.63
CA GLY A 30 18.94 -16.05 -24.28
C GLY A 30 18.12 -14.81 -24.00
N GLU A 31 16.86 -14.80 -24.41
CA GLU A 31 15.94 -13.68 -24.13
C GLU A 31 15.63 -13.56 -22.63
N ILE A 32 15.43 -14.70 -21.96
CA ILE A 32 14.98 -14.77 -20.56
C ILE A 32 16.00 -15.54 -19.72
N ALA A 33 16.54 -14.90 -18.68
CA ALA A 33 17.58 -15.45 -17.81
C ALA A 33 17.18 -16.76 -17.10
N SER A 34 15.90 -16.94 -16.77
CA SER A 34 15.41 -18.13 -16.06
C SER A 34 15.41 -19.42 -16.90
N PHE A 35 15.57 -19.32 -18.21
CA PHE A 35 15.65 -20.47 -19.12
C PHE A 35 17.09 -21.00 -19.31
N LEU A 36 18.04 -20.51 -18.53
CA LEU A 36 19.39 -21.03 -18.55
C LEU A 36 19.41 -22.55 -18.30
N THR A 37 20.01 -23.30 -19.22
CA THR A 37 20.15 -24.76 -19.09
C THR A 37 21.51 -25.14 -18.51
N PRO A 38 21.64 -26.34 -17.84
CA PRO A 38 22.93 -26.84 -17.38
C PRO A 38 23.94 -27.00 -18.51
N HIS A 39 23.48 -27.38 -19.71
CA HIS A 39 24.37 -27.50 -20.89
C HIS A 39 24.95 -26.14 -21.29
N ALA A 40 24.12 -25.09 -21.40
CA ALA A 40 24.59 -23.76 -21.76
C ALA A 40 25.58 -23.21 -20.71
N LEU A 41 25.30 -23.38 -19.41
CA LEU A 41 26.22 -22.96 -18.36
C LEU A 41 27.55 -23.70 -18.43
N ARG A 42 27.54 -25.02 -18.68
CA ARG A 42 28.77 -25.82 -18.86
C ARG A 42 29.63 -25.28 -19.99
N MET A 43 29.02 -24.90 -21.11
CA MET A 43 29.74 -24.33 -22.25
C MET A 43 30.39 -22.97 -21.95
N LEU A 44 29.77 -22.14 -21.09
CA LEU A 44 30.35 -20.88 -20.62
C LEU A 44 31.56 -21.12 -19.72
N LEU A 45 31.46 -22.04 -18.77
CA LEU A 45 32.52 -22.36 -17.80
C LEU A 45 33.75 -23.02 -18.44
N LYS A 46 33.60 -23.62 -19.62
CA LYS A 46 34.75 -24.12 -20.39
C LYS A 46 35.62 -23.02 -21.01
N LYS A 47 35.06 -21.81 -21.20
CA LYS A 47 35.76 -20.71 -21.91
C LYS A 47 36.64 -19.87 -20.99
N LYS A 48 36.24 -19.70 -19.72
CA LYS A 48 36.94 -18.88 -18.73
C LYS A 48 36.79 -19.49 -17.34
N LYS A 49 37.74 -19.19 -16.44
CA LYS A 49 37.67 -19.58 -15.02
C LYS A 49 36.92 -18.53 -14.24
N TYR A 50 36.03 -18.99 -13.37
CA TYR A 50 35.24 -18.18 -12.42
C TYR A 50 35.33 -18.79 -11.04
N ASP A 51 35.22 -17.95 -10.02
CA ASP A 51 35.17 -18.38 -8.62
C ASP A 51 33.76 -18.81 -8.22
N CYS A 52 32.74 -18.18 -8.81
CA CYS A 52 31.34 -18.59 -8.65
C CYS A 52 30.45 -18.11 -9.80
N VAL A 53 29.27 -18.67 -9.88
CA VAL A 53 28.19 -18.28 -10.80
C VAL A 53 26.98 -17.85 -9.98
N ILE A 54 26.32 -16.76 -10.37
CA ILE A 54 25.04 -16.36 -9.82
C ILE A 54 24.01 -16.37 -10.95
N VAL A 55 23.12 -17.36 -10.93
CA VAL A 55 22.04 -17.50 -11.90
C VAL A 55 20.79 -16.77 -11.40
N SER A 56 19.85 -16.45 -12.30
CA SER A 56 18.57 -15.87 -11.91
C SER A 56 17.87 -16.72 -10.83
N GLY A 57 17.33 -16.08 -9.79
CA GLY A 57 16.51 -16.74 -8.78
C GLY A 57 15.25 -17.42 -9.33
N MET A 58 14.85 -17.09 -10.56
CA MET A 58 13.74 -17.72 -11.28
C MET A 58 14.13 -18.99 -12.04
N CYS A 59 15.42 -19.34 -12.13
CA CYS A 59 15.83 -20.60 -12.76
C CYS A 59 15.23 -21.79 -11.98
N THR A 60 14.72 -22.78 -12.70
CA THR A 60 14.19 -24.04 -12.13
C THR A 60 15.15 -25.21 -12.30
N ALA A 61 16.11 -25.11 -13.24
CA ALA A 61 17.07 -26.18 -13.51
C ALA A 61 18.00 -26.43 -12.32
N SER A 62 18.38 -27.68 -12.05
CA SER A 62 19.49 -28.02 -11.13
C SER A 62 20.82 -27.88 -11.83
N PHE A 63 21.79 -27.25 -11.16
CA PHE A 63 23.17 -27.09 -11.66
C PHE A 63 24.19 -27.92 -10.88
N GLU A 64 23.77 -28.81 -9.99
CA GLU A 64 24.65 -29.66 -9.16
C GLU A 64 25.63 -30.48 -9.98
N GLN A 65 25.19 -31.00 -11.13
CA GLN A 65 26.06 -31.77 -11.99
C GLN A 65 27.16 -30.88 -12.61
N VAL A 66 26.80 -29.64 -13.00
CA VAL A 66 27.75 -28.67 -13.54
C VAL A 66 28.77 -28.28 -12.47
N GLU A 67 28.36 -28.06 -11.23
CA GLU A 67 29.25 -27.79 -10.10
C GLU A 67 30.25 -28.94 -9.89
N ARG A 68 29.73 -30.19 -9.86
CA ARG A 68 30.60 -31.38 -9.69
C ARG A 68 31.63 -31.53 -10.80
N GLU A 69 31.27 -31.22 -12.05
CA GLU A 69 32.17 -31.35 -13.21
C GLU A 69 33.19 -30.21 -13.31
N THR A 70 32.84 -29.00 -12.88
CA THR A 70 33.65 -27.79 -13.07
C THR A 70 34.35 -27.31 -11.81
N GLY A 71 33.90 -27.75 -10.64
CA GLY A 71 34.34 -27.25 -9.33
C GLY A 71 33.88 -25.82 -9.01
N VAL A 72 33.04 -25.20 -9.85
CA VAL A 72 32.58 -23.83 -9.69
C VAL A 72 31.19 -23.82 -9.05
N PRO A 73 31.01 -23.21 -7.86
CA PRO A 73 29.71 -23.14 -7.20
C PRO A 73 28.71 -22.28 -7.98
N VAL A 74 27.45 -22.73 -8.05
CA VAL A 74 26.36 -22.04 -8.75
C VAL A 74 25.25 -21.67 -7.76
N TYR A 75 25.13 -20.39 -7.46
CA TYR A 75 24.17 -19.87 -6.50
C TYR A 75 22.94 -19.28 -7.17
N ARG A 76 21.81 -19.36 -6.46
CA ARG A 76 20.57 -18.65 -6.82
C ARG A 76 20.72 -17.18 -6.45
N GLY A 77 20.74 -16.34 -7.44
CA GLY A 77 20.64 -14.89 -7.28
C GLY A 77 19.19 -14.45 -6.97
N PRO A 78 18.92 -13.16 -7.05
CA PRO A 78 17.57 -12.64 -6.85
C PRO A 78 16.66 -12.97 -8.04
N ARG A 79 15.36 -12.96 -7.79
CA ARG A 79 14.34 -13.18 -8.83
C ARG A 79 14.23 -12.02 -9.80
N HIS A 80 14.51 -10.81 -9.32
CA HIS A 80 14.51 -9.61 -10.15
C HIS A 80 15.94 -9.12 -10.40
N ALA A 81 16.27 -8.84 -11.66
CA ALA A 81 17.62 -8.43 -12.06
C ALA A 81 18.10 -7.12 -11.38
N ALA A 82 17.20 -6.19 -11.08
CA ALA A 82 17.54 -4.96 -10.38
C ALA A 82 18.06 -5.20 -8.94
N ASP A 83 17.74 -6.34 -8.33
CA ASP A 83 18.15 -6.66 -6.96
C ASP A 83 19.54 -7.31 -6.89
N ILE A 84 20.18 -7.56 -8.04
CA ILE A 84 21.55 -8.10 -8.07
C ILE A 84 22.54 -7.15 -7.36
N ALA A 85 22.28 -5.84 -7.41
CA ALA A 85 23.06 -4.83 -6.70
C ALA A 85 23.05 -5.01 -5.16
N LEU A 86 22.01 -5.64 -4.60
CA LEU A 86 21.93 -5.96 -3.18
C LEU A 86 22.68 -7.26 -2.83
N VAL A 87 22.87 -8.14 -3.80
CA VAL A 87 23.50 -9.46 -3.63
C VAL A 87 25.00 -9.38 -3.78
N LEU A 88 25.49 -8.66 -4.77
CA LEU A 88 26.93 -8.59 -5.09
C LEU A 88 27.80 -8.18 -3.89
N PRO A 89 27.43 -7.18 -3.05
CA PRO A 89 28.23 -6.79 -1.87
C PRO A 89 28.34 -7.88 -0.80
N LEU A 90 27.46 -8.89 -0.85
CA LEU A 90 27.36 -9.92 0.18
C LEU A 90 28.10 -11.21 -0.19
N ILE A 91 28.58 -11.29 -1.40
CA ILE A 91 29.33 -12.47 -1.87
C ILE A 91 30.65 -12.57 -1.09
N GLY A 92 30.87 -13.74 -0.48
CA GLY A 92 32.02 -13.99 0.38
C GLY A 92 31.80 -13.66 1.86
N THR A 93 30.74 -12.90 2.21
CA THR A 93 30.37 -12.62 3.60
C THR A 93 29.12 -13.38 4.04
N MET A 94 28.30 -13.82 3.08
CA MET A 94 27.10 -14.61 3.31
C MET A 94 27.06 -15.81 2.37
N GLU A 95 26.69 -16.96 2.90
CA GLU A 95 26.50 -18.16 2.08
C GLU A 95 25.18 -18.05 1.30
N LEU A 96 25.28 -17.96 -0.02
CA LEU A 96 24.13 -17.99 -0.92
C LEU A 96 23.67 -19.44 -1.11
N SER A 97 22.37 -19.64 -1.29
CA SER A 97 21.80 -20.96 -1.52
C SER A 97 21.87 -21.39 -3.00
N ARG A 98 21.98 -22.69 -3.21
CA ARG A 98 21.88 -23.32 -4.54
C ARG A 98 20.44 -23.49 -5.02
N THR A 99 19.49 -23.48 -4.11
CA THR A 99 18.06 -23.78 -4.38
C THR A 99 17.13 -22.65 -4.02
N VAL A 100 17.45 -21.87 -2.98
CA VAL A 100 16.60 -20.76 -2.49
C VAL A 100 17.11 -19.44 -3.06
N PRO A 101 16.26 -18.66 -3.72
CA PRO A 101 16.63 -17.35 -4.26
C PRO A 101 17.13 -16.38 -3.19
N ALA A 102 18.13 -15.57 -3.55
CA ALA A 102 18.79 -14.65 -2.62
C ALA A 102 17.85 -13.62 -1.99
N ASP A 103 16.80 -13.22 -2.70
CA ASP A 103 15.81 -12.24 -2.18
C ASP A 103 14.99 -12.77 -1.00
N ASP A 104 14.90 -14.07 -0.77
CA ASP A 104 14.22 -14.64 0.41
C ASP A 104 15.04 -14.40 1.70
N PHE A 105 16.37 -14.29 1.59
CA PHE A 105 17.25 -13.97 2.73
C PHE A 105 17.46 -12.48 2.94
N LEU A 106 17.12 -11.66 1.95
CA LEU A 106 17.41 -10.22 1.93
C LEU A 106 16.17 -9.35 2.14
N ALA A 107 15.04 -9.93 2.52
CA ALA A 107 13.77 -9.21 2.61
C ALA A 107 13.86 -7.92 3.46
N ALA A 108 14.49 -7.97 4.63
CA ALA A 108 14.65 -6.79 5.51
C ALA A 108 15.51 -5.68 4.86
N ARG A 109 16.65 -6.06 4.28
CA ARG A 109 17.55 -5.12 3.57
C ARG A 109 16.88 -4.53 2.33
N LYS A 110 16.07 -5.34 1.67
CA LYS A 110 15.32 -4.92 0.49
C LYS A 110 14.27 -3.88 0.84
N ALA A 111 13.57 -4.07 1.96
CA ALA A 111 12.62 -3.09 2.48
C ALA A 111 13.31 -1.77 2.86
N GLU A 112 14.42 -1.84 3.57
CA GLU A 112 15.21 -0.65 3.95
C GLU A 112 15.75 0.11 2.72
N SER A 113 16.29 -0.63 1.73
CA SER A 113 16.72 -0.03 0.47
C SER A 113 15.57 0.59 -0.32
N ALA A 114 14.39 -0.02 -0.29
CA ALA A 114 13.19 0.52 -0.91
C ALA A 114 12.78 1.86 -0.27
N LEU A 115 12.73 1.93 1.05
CA LEU A 115 12.40 3.16 1.78
C LEU A 115 13.39 4.29 1.47
N ARG A 116 14.70 4.03 1.52
CA ARG A 116 15.71 5.04 1.15
C ARG A 116 15.52 5.59 -0.27
N ARG A 117 15.24 4.73 -1.24
CA ARG A 117 14.99 5.17 -2.63
C ARG A 117 13.76 6.06 -2.76
N ILE A 118 12.71 5.81 -1.98
CA ILE A 118 11.52 6.66 -1.94
C ILE A 118 11.88 8.04 -1.38
N GLU A 119 12.64 8.08 -0.29
CA GLU A 119 13.11 9.32 0.33
C GLU A 119 14.04 10.13 -0.59
N GLU A 120 14.97 9.48 -1.27
CA GLU A 120 15.87 10.10 -2.24
C GLU A 120 15.08 10.71 -3.41
N GLN A 121 14.15 9.97 -4.00
CA GLN A 121 13.32 10.49 -5.09
C GLN A 121 12.47 11.68 -4.62
N GLU A 122 11.89 11.61 -3.43
CA GLU A 122 11.10 12.72 -2.89
C GLU A 122 11.99 13.95 -2.61
N LYS A 123 13.20 13.74 -2.10
CA LYS A 123 14.17 14.82 -1.85
C LYS A 123 14.59 15.53 -3.16
N ASP A 124 14.89 14.75 -4.20
CA ASP A 124 15.45 15.26 -5.46
C ASP A 124 14.39 15.82 -6.40
N ALA A 125 13.11 15.48 -6.20
CA ALA A 125 12.02 15.95 -7.05
C ALA A 125 11.88 17.49 -7.00
N ILE A 126 11.74 18.10 -8.17
CA ILE A 126 11.45 19.54 -8.32
C ILE A 126 9.95 19.69 -8.55
N PRO A 127 9.18 20.14 -7.55
CA PRO A 127 7.72 20.20 -7.65
C PRO A 127 7.25 21.32 -8.60
N ASP A 128 6.02 21.19 -9.10
CA ASP A 128 5.33 22.30 -9.77
C ASP A 128 5.03 23.42 -8.77
N PHE A 129 4.65 23.08 -7.55
CA PHE A 129 4.50 23.98 -6.39
C PHE A 129 4.51 23.21 -5.07
N LEU A 130 4.54 23.96 -3.96
CA LEU A 130 4.51 23.43 -2.60
C LEU A 130 3.20 23.81 -1.91
N ILE A 131 2.68 22.89 -1.08
CA ILE A 131 1.58 23.14 -0.15
C ILE A 131 2.07 22.79 1.25
N ARG A 132 2.30 23.77 2.12
CA ARG A 132 2.93 23.57 3.46
C ARG A 132 4.12 22.62 3.43
N GLY A 133 5.03 22.79 2.47
CA GLY A 133 6.20 21.94 2.31
C GLY A 133 5.96 20.61 1.57
N VAL A 134 4.71 20.20 1.34
CA VAL A 134 4.39 19.03 0.54
C VAL A 134 4.57 19.32 -0.94
N LYS A 135 5.40 18.56 -1.62
CA LYS A 135 5.73 18.69 -3.03
C LYS A 135 4.58 18.20 -3.91
N ILE A 136 4.04 19.02 -4.80
CA ILE A 136 3.00 18.63 -5.75
C ILE A 136 3.57 18.57 -7.16
N GLY A 137 3.44 17.44 -7.84
CA GLY A 137 3.93 17.23 -9.20
C GLY A 137 5.45 17.12 -9.31
N GLY A 138 5.98 17.40 -10.50
CA GLY A 138 7.42 17.50 -10.74
C GLY A 138 8.22 16.21 -10.50
N GLY A 139 7.60 15.03 -10.59
CA GLY A 139 8.25 13.74 -10.34
C GLY A 139 8.36 13.37 -8.87
N SER A 140 7.79 14.15 -7.94
CA SER A 140 7.61 13.74 -6.55
C SER A 140 6.63 12.54 -6.46
N ARG A 141 6.66 11.80 -5.34
CA ARG A 141 5.68 10.75 -5.10
C ARG A 141 4.26 11.32 -5.22
N MET A 142 3.37 10.61 -5.86
CA MET A 142 1.94 10.94 -5.91
C MET A 142 1.38 11.08 -4.50
N LYS A 143 0.77 12.22 -4.16
CA LYS A 143 0.30 12.54 -2.82
C LYS A 143 -1.06 11.92 -2.55
N VAL A 144 -1.23 11.40 -1.34
CA VAL A 144 -2.51 10.85 -0.89
C VAL A 144 -3.32 11.98 -0.26
N LEU A 145 -4.44 12.32 -0.86
CA LEU A 145 -5.44 13.22 -0.31
C LEU A 145 -6.60 12.37 0.22
N ALA A 146 -6.88 12.49 1.53
CA ALA A 146 -7.86 11.69 2.23
C ALA A 146 -9.02 12.54 2.72
N GLU A 147 -10.25 12.17 2.34
CA GLU A 147 -11.47 12.91 2.64
C GLU A 147 -12.10 12.49 3.98
N ILE A 148 -12.51 13.49 4.74
CA ILE A 148 -13.45 13.38 5.85
C ILE A 148 -14.79 13.97 5.38
N MET A 149 -15.74 13.11 5.04
CA MET A 149 -17.07 13.52 4.62
C MET A 149 -17.81 14.18 5.80
N ASP A 150 -18.66 15.19 5.50
CA ASP A 150 -19.43 15.91 6.49
C ASP A 150 -18.61 16.35 7.71
N ALA A 151 -17.46 16.96 7.49
CA ALA A 151 -16.50 17.35 8.52
C ALA A 151 -17.12 18.18 9.66
N HIS A 152 -18.19 18.95 9.37
CA HIS A 152 -18.92 19.75 10.35
C HIS A 152 -19.71 18.90 11.37
N ARG A 153 -19.96 17.62 11.05
CA ARG A 153 -20.66 16.63 11.90
C ARG A 153 -19.71 15.69 12.62
N CYS A 154 -18.40 15.72 12.29
CA CYS A 154 -17.41 14.89 12.94
C CYS A 154 -17.25 15.27 14.42
N GLY A 155 -17.43 14.30 15.33
CA GLY A 155 -17.41 14.54 16.76
C GLY A 155 -16.05 15.00 17.30
N ASP A 156 -14.96 14.38 16.83
CA ASP A 156 -13.57 14.75 17.14
C ASP A 156 -12.77 14.88 15.85
N ILE A 157 -12.99 16.00 15.19
CA ILE A 157 -12.35 16.30 13.90
C ILE A 157 -10.83 16.32 14.02
N ARG A 158 -10.29 16.82 15.14
CA ARG A 158 -8.84 16.90 15.35
C ARG A 158 -8.21 15.53 15.40
N SER A 159 -8.69 14.64 16.25
CA SER A 159 -8.20 13.27 16.36
C SER A 159 -8.33 12.52 15.05
N THR A 160 -9.40 12.76 14.29
CA THR A 160 -9.61 12.14 12.98
C THR A 160 -8.56 12.61 11.96
N VAL A 161 -8.30 13.92 11.88
CA VAL A 161 -7.26 14.47 10.98
C VAL A 161 -5.87 13.95 11.35
N GLU A 162 -5.52 13.96 12.64
CA GLU A 162 -4.24 13.42 13.12
C GLU A 162 -4.11 11.91 12.80
N GLY A 163 -5.19 11.14 12.96
CA GLY A 163 -5.25 9.73 12.61
C GLY A 163 -5.06 9.47 11.11
N TYR A 164 -5.62 10.33 10.25
CA TYR A 164 -5.43 10.23 8.80
C TYR A 164 -3.99 10.52 8.38
N HIS A 165 -3.37 11.55 8.95
CA HIS A 165 -1.94 11.80 8.73
C HIS A 165 -1.06 10.66 9.24
N ALA A 166 -1.33 10.13 10.43
CA ALA A 166 -0.62 8.97 10.98
C ALA A 166 -0.79 7.70 10.09
N SER A 167 -1.92 7.59 9.39
CA SER A 167 -2.18 6.54 8.41
C SER A 167 -1.49 6.76 7.06
N GLY A 168 -0.93 7.95 6.81
CA GLY A 168 -0.14 8.25 5.62
C GLY A 168 -0.78 9.21 4.62
N ALA A 169 -1.86 9.90 4.99
CA ALA A 169 -2.38 11.02 4.20
C ALA A 169 -1.35 12.15 4.15
N ASP A 170 -1.07 12.67 2.97
CA ASP A 170 -0.25 13.88 2.80
C ASP A 170 -1.08 15.15 2.95
N ILE A 171 -2.37 15.06 2.63
CA ILE A 171 -3.35 16.14 2.66
C ILE A 171 -4.64 15.56 3.21
N VAL A 172 -5.31 16.27 4.11
CA VAL A 172 -6.65 15.89 4.56
C VAL A 172 -7.66 16.85 3.98
N ASP A 173 -8.70 16.29 3.37
CA ASP A 173 -9.78 17.00 2.74
C ASP A 173 -11.01 17.02 3.66
N LEU A 174 -11.53 18.22 3.89
CA LEU A 174 -12.68 18.45 4.75
C LEU A 174 -13.91 18.71 3.87
N GLY A 175 -14.72 17.66 3.70
CA GLY A 175 -15.97 17.72 2.93
C GLY A 175 -17.07 18.43 3.73
N PHE A 176 -17.76 19.37 3.08
CA PHE A 176 -18.90 20.08 3.64
C PHE A 176 -20.15 19.81 2.81
N GLY A 177 -21.12 19.10 3.41
CA GLY A 177 -22.37 18.77 2.76
C GLY A 177 -23.26 19.98 2.47
N PHE A 178 -24.38 19.75 1.78
CA PHE A 178 -25.32 20.80 1.35
C PHE A 178 -26.00 21.57 2.49
N ASP A 179 -25.96 21.06 3.70
CA ASP A 179 -26.52 21.65 4.90
C ASP A 179 -25.49 22.38 5.77
N ALA A 180 -24.25 22.38 5.40
CA ALA A 180 -23.20 23.10 6.09
C ALA A 180 -23.31 24.60 5.90
N THR A 181 -22.95 25.36 6.92
CA THR A 181 -22.96 26.83 6.94
C THR A 181 -21.55 27.40 6.97
N PRO A 182 -21.32 28.67 6.57
CA PRO A 182 -20.03 29.34 6.73
C PRO A 182 -19.48 29.33 8.16
N ASP A 183 -20.37 29.36 9.17
CA ASP A 183 -19.98 29.27 10.58
C ASP A 183 -19.45 27.88 10.94
N ASP A 184 -20.01 26.81 10.34
CA ASP A 184 -19.50 25.44 10.49
C ASP A 184 -18.11 25.31 9.92
N VAL A 185 -17.87 25.82 8.73
CA VAL A 185 -16.53 25.84 8.09
C VAL A 185 -15.55 26.57 8.98
N THR A 186 -15.90 27.79 9.44
CA THR A 186 -15.05 28.59 10.31
C THR A 186 -14.75 27.86 11.62
N ARG A 187 -15.73 27.19 12.23
CA ARG A 187 -15.58 26.42 13.46
C ARG A 187 -14.62 25.24 13.25
N VAL A 188 -14.82 24.45 12.20
CA VAL A 188 -13.98 23.27 11.90
C VAL A 188 -12.52 23.68 11.68
N PHE A 189 -12.26 24.65 10.81
CA PHE A 189 -10.88 25.12 10.58
C PHE A 189 -10.26 25.80 11.80
N SER A 190 -11.08 26.38 12.72
CA SER A 190 -10.56 26.95 13.97
C SER A 190 -10.06 25.87 14.93
N LEU A 191 -10.73 24.70 14.99
CA LEU A 191 -10.30 23.56 15.79
C LEU A 191 -8.97 22.93 15.28
N LEU A 192 -8.61 23.21 14.04
CA LEU A 192 -7.43 22.67 13.35
C LEU A 192 -6.32 23.73 13.12
N ALA A 193 -6.47 24.94 13.68
CA ALA A 193 -5.64 26.10 13.34
C ALA A 193 -4.15 25.94 13.68
N ASP A 194 -3.81 25.13 14.68
CA ASP A 194 -2.45 24.85 15.15
C ASP A 194 -1.85 23.58 14.55
N LEU A 195 -2.58 22.85 13.68
CA LEU A 195 -2.02 21.70 12.97
C LEU A 195 -1.14 22.17 11.82
N ASP A 196 0.12 21.70 11.83
CA ASP A 196 1.06 21.93 10.73
C ASP A 196 0.93 20.85 9.66
N ALA A 197 -0.26 20.79 9.03
CA ALA A 197 -0.58 19.82 8.01
C ALA A 197 -1.45 20.46 6.91
N PRO A 198 -1.27 20.07 5.62
CA PRO A 198 -2.10 20.59 4.54
C PRO A 198 -3.57 20.16 4.69
N LEU A 199 -4.46 21.13 4.64
CA LEU A 199 -5.91 20.94 4.72
C LEU A 199 -6.57 21.45 3.44
N ALA A 200 -7.49 20.65 2.91
CA ALA A 200 -8.35 21.07 1.81
C ALA A 200 -9.78 21.34 2.31
N VAL A 201 -10.52 22.15 1.57
CA VAL A 201 -11.95 22.33 1.73
C VAL A 201 -12.65 21.81 0.49
N ASP A 202 -13.53 20.81 0.66
CA ASP A 202 -14.33 20.28 -0.44
C ASP A 202 -15.76 20.83 -0.36
N THR A 203 -16.01 21.75 -1.24
CA THR A 203 -17.33 22.34 -1.50
C THR A 203 -17.29 23.15 -2.81
N GLN A 204 -18.44 23.27 -3.46
CA GLN A 204 -18.61 24.15 -4.63
C GLN A 204 -19.35 25.44 -4.27
N ASP A 205 -19.83 25.57 -3.03
CA ASP A 205 -20.54 26.79 -2.56
C ASP A 205 -19.56 27.95 -2.35
N PRO A 206 -19.72 29.09 -3.04
CA PRO A 206 -18.83 30.24 -2.91
C PRO A 206 -18.76 30.81 -1.50
N SER A 207 -19.83 30.71 -0.70
CA SER A 207 -19.89 31.23 0.67
C SER A 207 -19.05 30.36 1.62
N LEU A 208 -19.13 29.05 1.48
CA LEU A 208 -18.33 28.09 2.25
C LEU A 208 -16.85 28.17 1.87
N ILE A 209 -16.56 28.31 0.56
CA ILE A 209 -15.17 28.51 0.09
C ILE A 209 -14.59 29.78 0.74
N ARG A 210 -15.31 30.92 0.73
CA ARG A 210 -14.83 32.17 1.36
C ARG A 210 -14.57 31.99 2.87
N ALA A 211 -15.43 31.27 3.55
CA ALA A 211 -15.25 31.01 4.99
C ALA A 211 -13.97 30.19 5.30
N ALA A 212 -13.53 29.35 4.35
CA ALA A 212 -12.31 28.57 4.49
C ALA A 212 -11.03 29.34 4.11
N LEU A 213 -11.13 30.41 3.27
CA LEU A 213 -9.95 31.14 2.80
C LEU A 213 -9.12 31.72 3.95
N GLY A 214 -7.81 31.62 3.82
CA GLY A 214 -6.85 32.01 4.86
C GLY A 214 -6.53 30.89 5.87
N ARG A 215 -7.23 29.75 5.79
CA ARG A 215 -7.00 28.57 6.62
C ARG A 215 -6.84 27.28 5.81
N ALA A 216 -7.67 27.09 4.76
CA ALA A 216 -7.50 26.02 3.79
C ALA A 216 -6.29 26.27 2.90
N ASP A 217 -5.59 25.21 2.55
CA ASP A 217 -4.44 25.24 1.64
C ASP A 217 -4.85 24.87 0.20
N ILE A 218 -5.97 24.14 0.05
CA ILE A 218 -6.54 23.70 -1.22
C ILE A 218 -8.05 23.91 -1.21
N VAL A 219 -8.61 24.28 -2.35
CA VAL A 219 -10.07 24.31 -2.60
C VAL A 219 -10.43 23.21 -3.60
N LEU A 220 -11.32 22.32 -3.22
CA LEU A 220 -12.04 21.35 -4.05
C LEU A 220 -13.52 21.76 -4.12
N SER A 221 -14.14 22.15 -5.24
CA SER A 221 -13.49 22.35 -6.53
C SER A 221 -14.04 23.59 -7.23
N LEU A 222 -13.31 24.10 -8.22
CA LEU A 222 -13.78 25.21 -9.04
C LEU A 222 -14.19 24.76 -10.46
N GLN A 223 -15.27 25.36 -10.94
CA GLN A 223 -15.79 25.20 -12.30
C GLN A 223 -16.43 26.51 -12.81
N GLU A 224 -16.95 26.53 -14.02
CA GLU A 224 -17.51 27.73 -14.65
C GLU A 224 -18.63 28.41 -13.84
N THR A 225 -19.31 27.68 -12.97
CA THR A 225 -20.44 28.21 -12.17
C THR A 225 -19.97 29.04 -10.98
N ASN A 226 -18.86 28.67 -10.31
CA ASN A 226 -18.38 29.34 -9.11
C ASN A 226 -17.12 30.20 -9.32
N ILE A 227 -16.31 29.96 -10.36
CA ILE A 227 -15.13 30.78 -10.67
C ILE A 227 -15.46 32.28 -10.80
N PRO A 228 -16.57 32.71 -11.46
CA PRO A 228 -16.90 34.12 -11.56
C PRO A 228 -17.13 34.79 -10.20
N GLU A 229 -17.65 34.06 -9.23
CA GLU A 229 -17.99 34.58 -7.91
C GLU A 229 -16.82 34.59 -6.93
N VAL A 230 -16.06 33.48 -6.86
CA VAL A 230 -15.06 33.27 -5.80
C VAL A 230 -13.61 33.18 -6.32
N GLY A 231 -13.41 33.07 -7.63
CA GLY A 231 -12.10 32.85 -8.22
C GLY A 231 -11.05 33.93 -7.90
N LYS A 232 -11.47 35.21 -7.79
CA LYS A 232 -10.57 36.31 -7.38
C LYS A 232 -10.19 36.22 -5.91
N ASP A 233 -11.14 35.86 -5.04
CA ASP A 233 -10.92 35.72 -3.60
C ASP A 233 -9.91 34.59 -3.33
N VAL A 234 -10.10 33.46 -4.01
CA VAL A 234 -9.19 32.29 -3.97
C VAL A 234 -7.79 32.67 -4.49
N ALA A 235 -7.72 33.41 -5.60
CA ALA A 235 -6.45 33.88 -6.14
C ALA A 235 -5.69 34.83 -5.19
N MET A 236 -6.42 35.74 -4.51
CA MET A 236 -5.85 36.66 -3.51
C MET A 236 -5.36 35.92 -2.25
N ALA A 237 -6.06 34.86 -1.83
CA ALA A 237 -5.66 34.04 -0.72
C ALA A 237 -4.42 33.16 -1.05
N GLY A 238 -4.10 32.98 -2.34
CA GLY A 238 -2.94 32.22 -2.79
C GLY A 238 -3.05 30.70 -2.58
N VAL A 239 -4.25 30.17 -2.34
CA VAL A 239 -4.51 28.75 -2.12
C VAL A 239 -4.45 27.97 -3.44
N ALA A 240 -4.10 26.68 -3.37
CA ALA A 240 -4.17 25.79 -4.52
C ALA A 240 -5.63 25.41 -4.83
N VAL A 241 -5.91 25.05 -6.08
CA VAL A 241 -7.28 24.78 -6.52
C VAL A 241 -7.35 23.53 -7.38
N VAL A 242 -8.28 22.64 -7.06
CA VAL A 242 -8.70 21.58 -7.96
C VAL A 242 -9.79 22.14 -8.89
N VAL A 243 -9.55 22.03 -10.20
CA VAL A 243 -10.48 22.49 -11.24
C VAL A 243 -11.09 21.28 -11.91
N VAL A 244 -12.41 21.27 -12.02
CA VAL A 244 -13.20 20.18 -12.61
C VAL A 244 -13.92 20.64 -13.89
N PRO A 245 -14.29 19.73 -14.81
CA PRO A 245 -15.24 20.02 -15.87
C PRO A 245 -16.65 20.19 -15.27
N GLY A 246 -17.46 20.99 -15.91
CA GLY A 246 -18.88 21.14 -15.63
C GLY A 246 -19.68 21.08 -16.93
N ASN A 247 -20.52 22.08 -17.19
CA ASN A 247 -21.15 22.25 -18.51
C ASN A 247 -20.13 22.65 -19.59
N THR A 248 -18.94 23.13 -19.18
CA THR A 248 -17.82 23.39 -20.08
C THR A 248 -16.69 22.39 -19.87
N THR A 249 -15.71 22.40 -20.79
CA THR A 249 -14.56 21.50 -20.70
C THR A 249 -13.59 21.91 -19.60
N LEU A 250 -12.91 20.92 -19.00
CA LEU A 250 -11.86 21.17 -18.01
C LEU A 250 -10.83 22.22 -18.47
N THR A 251 -10.39 22.16 -19.74
CA THR A 251 -9.43 23.11 -20.29
C THR A 251 -9.96 24.56 -20.28
N LYS A 252 -11.25 24.76 -20.53
CA LYS A 252 -11.88 26.08 -20.44
C LYS A 252 -11.96 26.57 -19.00
N ASN A 253 -12.32 25.69 -18.05
CA ASN A 253 -12.37 26.03 -16.64
C ASN A 253 -10.98 26.37 -16.08
N ILE A 254 -9.93 25.63 -16.47
CA ILE A 254 -8.54 25.98 -16.16
C ILE A 254 -8.18 27.37 -16.70
N ALA A 255 -8.57 27.69 -17.93
CA ALA A 255 -8.32 29.01 -18.49
C ALA A 255 -9.07 30.15 -17.76
N LEU A 256 -10.31 29.88 -17.31
CA LEU A 256 -11.08 30.81 -16.49
C LEU A 256 -10.43 31.03 -15.11
N ALA A 257 -10.00 29.97 -14.42
CA ALA A 257 -9.30 30.05 -13.15
C ALA A 257 -7.99 30.85 -13.26
N LYS A 258 -7.19 30.60 -14.34
CA LYS A 258 -5.99 31.38 -14.63
C LYS A 258 -6.31 32.86 -14.89
N LYS A 259 -7.40 33.17 -15.61
CA LYS A 259 -7.85 34.55 -15.85
C LYS A 259 -8.30 35.24 -14.55
N ALA A 260 -8.84 34.51 -13.58
CA ALA A 260 -9.17 35.03 -12.26
C ALA A 260 -7.94 35.29 -11.37
N GLY A 261 -6.73 34.81 -11.78
CA GLY A 261 -5.46 35.03 -11.09
C GLY A 261 -4.96 33.82 -10.31
N VAL A 262 -5.66 32.67 -10.36
CA VAL A 262 -5.23 31.43 -9.68
C VAL A 262 -3.93 30.93 -10.30
N ARG A 263 -2.92 30.64 -9.45
CA ARG A 263 -1.59 30.21 -9.87
C ARG A 263 -1.36 28.72 -9.70
N CYS A 264 -1.76 28.16 -8.55
CA CYS A 264 -1.58 26.75 -8.20
C CYS A 264 -2.83 25.96 -8.60
N ILE A 265 -2.85 25.41 -9.79
CA ILE A 265 -4.00 24.69 -10.36
C ILE A 265 -3.68 23.21 -10.45
N ILE A 266 -4.62 22.39 -10.03
CA ILE A 266 -4.65 20.93 -10.14
C ILE A 266 -5.83 20.58 -11.05
N ALA A 267 -5.59 19.81 -12.10
CA ALA A 267 -6.63 19.41 -13.05
C ALA A 267 -7.27 18.10 -12.60
N ASP A 268 -8.60 18.06 -12.43
CA ASP A 268 -9.34 16.82 -12.23
C ASP A 268 -10.26 16.52 -13.41
N PRO A 269 -9.92 15.53 -14.24
CA PRO A 269 -10.76 15.09 -15.35
C PRO A 269 -12.04 14.36 -14.95
N LEU A 270 -12.26 14.07 -13.68
CA LEU A 270 -13.33 13.30 -13.07
C LEU A 270 -13.32 11.82 -13.47
N LEU A 271 -12.75 10.98 -12.58
CA LEU A 271 -12.80 9.55 -12.73
C LEU A 271 -14.21 9.03 -12.41
N GLN A 272 -14.78 8.24 -13.31
CA GLN A 272 -16.09 7.63 -13.12
C GLN A 272 -15.98 6.25 -12.47
N PRO A 273 -16.96 5.82 -11.65
CA PRO A 273 -16.98 4.49 -11.07
C PRO A 273 -17.06 3.38 -12.14
N VAL A 274 -16.65 2.15 -11.75
CA VAL A 274 -16.85 0.96 -12.57
C VAL A 274 -18.34 0.75 -12.84
N GLY A 275 -18.69 0.46 -14.08
CA GLY A 275 -20.08 0.36 -14.53
C GLY A 275 -20.72 1.69 -14.96
N SER A 276 -20.15 2.82 -14.56
CA SER A 276 -20.66 4.17 -14.91
C SER A 276 -19.78 4.93 -15.89
N GLY A 277 -18.86 4.24 -16.57
CA GLY A 277 -18.01 4.82 -17.60
C GLY A 277 -16.52 4.97 -17.20
N PHE A 278 -16.05 4.18 -16.26
CA PHE A 278 -14.66 4.14 -15.78
C PHE A 278 -13.63 4.21 -16.91
N THR A 279 -13.67 3.23 -17.84
CA THR A 279 -12.73 3.18 -18.98
C THR A 279 -12.81 4.37 -19.93
N ARG A 280 -13.99 4.95 -20.10
CA ARG A 280 -14.16 6.16 -20.91
C ARG A 280 -13.53 7.36 -20.20
N SER A 281 -13.73 7.50 -18.90
CA SER A 281 -13.17 8.61 -18.11
C SER A 281 -11.64 8.61 -18.09
N LEU A 282 -10.99 7.45 -18.13
CA LEU A 282 -9.54 7.34 -18.21
C LEU A 282 -8.96 8.04 -19.44
N SER A 283 -9.69 8.13 -20.55
CA SER A 283 -9.24 8.86 -21.73
C SER A 283 -9.13 10.37 -21.52
N GLY A 284 -9.75 10.91 -20.48
CA GLY A 284 -9.66 12.31 -20.07
C GLY A 284 -8.33 12.67 -19.37
N PHE A 285 -7.64 11.67 -18.83
CA PHE A 285 -6.37 11.83 -18.13
C PHE A 285 -5.19 11.97 -19.13
N ARG A 286 -5.18 13.06 -19.85
CA ARG A 286 -4.08 13.40 -20.76
C ARG A 286 -2.99 14.13 -19.99
N LYS A 287 -1.86 14.38 -20.66
CA LYS A 287 -0.86 15.31 -20.12
C LYS A 287 -1.45 16.73 -20.09
N PHE A 288 -1.61 17.25 -18.88
CA PHE A 288 -1.92 18.64 -18.61
C PHE A 288 -0.63 19.42 -18.34
N SER A 289 -0.69 20.73 -18.47
CA SER A 289 0.42 21.64 -18.11
C SER A 289 0.42 21.99 -16.62
N CYS A 290 -0.29 21.25 -15.79
CA CYS A 290 -0.41 21.39 -14.36
C CYS A 290 -0.59 20.00 -13.73
N PRO A 291 -0.35 19.83 -12.41
CA PRO A 291 -0.61 18.60 -11.69
C PRO A 291 -2.01 18.04 -11.93
N VAL A 292 -2.13 16.72 -11.90
CA VAL A 292 -3.38 16.00 -12.16
C VAL A 292 -3.85 15.31 -10.89
N PHE A 293 -5.14 15.45 -10.60
CA PHE A 293 -5.87 14.78 -9.53
C PHE A 293 -6.54 13.52 -10.05
N PHE A 294 -6.48 12.44 -9.28
CA PHE A 294 -7.07 11.15 -9.62
C PHE A 294 -8.02 10.67 -8.53
N GLY A 295 -9.31 10.70 -8.78
CA GLY A 295 -10.40 10.43 -7.83
C GLY A 295 -10.61 8.94 -7.57
N ALA A 296 -9.64 8.21 -7.04
CA ALA A 296 -9.71 6.75 -6.82
C ALA A 296 -10.76 6.37 -5.75
N GLY A 297 -10.93 7.18 -4.71
CA GLY A 297 -11.87 6.91 -3.61
C GLY A 297 -13.29 6.63 -4.11
N ASN A 298 -13.78 7.43 -5.05
CA ASN A 298 -15.11 7.24 -5.64
C ASN A 298 -15.29 5.89 -6.34
N VAL A 299 -14.21 5.30 -6.85
CA VAL A 299 -14.26 3.97 -7.47
C VAL A 299 -14.28 2.88 -6.41
N VAL A 300 -13.45 2.99 -5.39
CA VAL A 300 -13.31 1.99 -4.32
C VAL A 300 -14.57 1.93 -3.46
N GLU A 301 -15.13 3.08 -3.08
CA GLU A 301 -16.37 3.15 -2.28
C GLU A 301 -17.58 2.53 -2.99
N LEU A 302 -17.64 2.63 -4.31
CA LEU A 302 -18.74 2.13 -5.13
C LEU A 302 -18.47 0.72 -5.72
N LEU A 303 -17.47 0.00 -5.21
CA LEU A 303 -17.13 -1.35 -5.64
C LEU A 303 -17.14 -2.31 -4.43
N ASP A 304 -17.99 -3.34 -4.46
CA ASP A 304 -18.03 -4.36 -3.42
C ASP A 304 -16.88 -5.37 -3.61
N ALA A 305 -15.67 -4.92 -3.26
CA ALA A 305 -14.46 -5.73 -3.29
C ALA A 305 -13.49 -5.24 -2.20
N ASP A 306 -12.54 -6.10 -1.80
CA ASP A 306 -11.49 -5.71 -0.87
C ASP A 306 -10.69 -4.51 -1.41
N SER A 307 -10.58 -3.45 -0.63
CA SER A 307 -9.96 -2.17 -1.01
C SER A 307 -8.48 -2.31 -1.41
N VAL A 308 -7.73 -3.21 -0.79
CA VAL A 308 -6.28 -3.38 -0.99
C VAL A 308 -5.91 -3.58 -2.45
N GLY A 309 -6.58 -4.54 -3.13
CA GLY A 309 -6.32 -4.84 -4.54
C GLY A 309 -6.78 -3.70 -5.47
N ALA A 310 -7.94 -3.10 -5.16
CA ALA A 310 -8.48 -1.98 -5.91
C ALA A 310 -7.58 -0.74 -5.79
N ASN A 311 -7.15 -0.37 -4.59
CA ASN A 311 -6.23 0.75 -4.34
C ASN A 311 -4.88 0.54 -5.04
N ALA A 312 -4.31 -0.68 -4.98
CA ALA A 312 -3.05 -0.98 -5.66
C ALA A 312 -3.16 -0.82 -7.19
N LEU A 313 -4.24 -1.31 -7.79
CA LEU A 313 -4.48 -1.21 -9.23
C LEU A 313 -4.72 0.25 -9.65
N LEU A 314 -5.56 0.97 -8.89
CA LEU A 314 -5.88 2.37 -9.20
C LEU A 314 -4.67 3.28 -9.05
N ALA A 315 -3.79 3.05 -8.05
CA ALA A 315 -2.51 3.77 -7.94
C ALA A 315 -1.59 3.50 -9.14
N GLY A 316 -1.58 2.27 -9.67
CA GLY A 316 -0.85 1.94 -10.91
C GLY A 316 -1.39 2.71 -12.11
N ILE A 317 -2.70 2.71 -12.30
CA ILE A 317 -3.37 3.46 -13.38
C ILE A 317 -3.12 4.97 -13.23
N ALA A 318 -3.22 5.50 -12.00
CA ALA A 318 -2.96 6.92 -11.71
C ALA A 318 -1.51 7.31 -12.05
N ALA A 319 -0.53 6.46 -11.71
CA ALA A 319 0.87 6.68 -12.04
C ALA A 319 1.11 6.70 -13.55
N GLU A 320 0.51 5.77 -14.31
CA GLU A 320 0.58 5.74 -15.78
C GLU A 320 -0.13 6.97 -16.41
N ALA A 321 -1.21 7.45 -15.77
CA ALA A 321 -1.91 8.66 -16.16
C ALA A 321 -1.16 9.96 -15.83
N GLY A 322 -0.05 9.88 -15.08
CA GLY A 322 0.76 11.03 -14.64
C GLY A 322 0.09 11.84 -13.52
N ALA A 323 -0.72 11.20 -12.68
CA ALA A 323 -1.35 11.86 -11.55
C ALA A 323 -0.33 12.31 -10.50
N SER A 324 -0.57 13.48 -9.93
CA SER A 324 0.24 14.07 -8.86
C SER A 324 -0.41 13.92 -7.48
N ILE A 325 -1.73 13.83 -7.47
CA ILE A 325 -2.54 13.60 -6.27
C ILE A 325 -3.50 12.45 -6.55
N ILE A 326 -3.64 11.55 -5.59
CA ILE A 326 -4.62 10.48 -5.60
C ILE A 326 -5.55 10.63 -4.39
N PHE A 327 -6.84 10.66 -4.67
CA PHE A 327 -7.88 10.82 -3.67
C PHE A 327 -8.33 9.45 -3.14
N THR A 328 -8.55 9.38 -1.83
CA THR A 328 -9.11 8.21 -1.15
C THR A 328 -10.04 8.64 -0.02
N SER A 329 -10.90 7.74 0.45
CA SER A 329 -11.70 7.93 1.65
C SER A 329 -11.78 6.65 2.47
N GLU A 330 -12.19 6.77 3.73
CA GLU A 330 -12.52 5.66 4.64
C GLU A 330 -13.96 5.81 5.14
N HIS A 331 -14.88 6.11 4.20
CA HIS A 331 -16.27 6.39 4.55
C HIS A 331 -17.04 5.12 4.95
N SER A 332 -16.89 4.04 4.19
CA SER A 332 -17.53 2.76 4.48
C SER A 332 -16.62 1.84 5.30
N ASP A 333 -17.22 0.87 6.00
CA ASP A 333 -16.44 -0.12 6.77
C ASP A 333 -15.47 -0.94 5.91
N LYS A 334 -15.82 -1.20 4.65
CA LYS A 334 -14.96 -1.94 3.71
C LYS A 334 -13.74 -1.16 3.24
N THR A 335 -13.75 0.17 3.37
CA THR A 335 -12.64 1.04 2.97
C THR A 335 -11.76 1.46 4.16
N ARG A 336 -12.03 0.98 5.36
CA ARG A 336 -11.14 1.20 6.51
C ARG A 336 -9.74 0.71 6.22
N GLY A 337 -8.74 1.59 6.38
CA GLY A 337 -7.35 1.32 6.04
C GLY A 337 -6.95 1.76 4.63
N SER A 338 -7.87 2.24 3.80
CA SER A 338 -7.60 2.69 2.43
C SER A 338 -6.53 3.78 2.34
N ILE A 339 -6.43 4.66 3.33
CA ILE A 339 -5.37 5.69 3.38
C ILE A 339 -3.98 5.03 3.42
N ARG A 340 -3.79 4.06 4.32
CA ARG A 340 -2.53 3.32 4.46
C ARG A 340 -2.23 2.48 3.23
N GLU A 341 -3.24 1.85 2.66
CA GLU A 341 -3.14 1.06 1.43
C GLU A 341 -2.72 1.95 0.26
N MET A 342 -3.39 3.09 0.09
CA MET A 342 -3.09 4.05 -0.97
C MET A 342 -1.70 4.65 -0.80
N ARG A 343 -1.30 5.01 0.44
CA ARG A 343 0.06 5.45 0.74
C ARG A 343 1.09 4.41 0.30
N ARG A 344 0.90 3.15 0.70
CA ARG A 344 1.78 2.05 0.31
C ARG A 344 1.77 1.81 -1.20
N ALA A 345 0.60 1.92 -1.85
CA ALA A 345 0.48 1.80 -3.30
C ALA A 345 1.26 2.89 -4.04
N THR A 346 1.18 4.15 -3.60
CA THR A 346 1.95 5.25 -4.21
C THR A 346 3.46 5.06 -4.03
N GLU A 347 3.90 4.54 -2.88
CA GLU A 347 5.31 4.17 -2.63
C GLU A 347 5.78 3.04 -3.56
N MET A 348 4.92 2.04 -3.79
CA MET A 348 5.20 0.97 -4.76
C MET A 348 5.36 1.54 -6.19
N MET A 349 4.57 2.53 -6.58
CA MET A 349 4.69 3.15 -7.91
C MET A 349 6.00 3.95 -8.07
N VAL A 350 6.49 4.62 -7.03
CA VAL A 350 7.83 5.23 -7.03
C VAL A 350 8.90 4.18 -7.34
N LEU A 351 8.86 3.05 -6.66
CA LEU A 351 9.83 1.97 -6.84
C LEU A 351 9.70 1.25 -8.19
N ALA A 352 8.49 1.25 -8.76
CA ALA A 352 8.21 0.65 -10.06
C ALA A 352 8.68 1.50 -11.23
N GLY A 353 8.92 2.81 -11.05
CA GLY A 353 9.21 3.76 -12.15
C GLY A 353 10.36 3.36 -13.08
N ASN A 354 11.32 2.54 -12.63
CA ASN A 354 12.43 2.02 -13.43
C ASN A 354 12.31 0.51 -13.71
N ARG A 355 11.12 -0.08 -13.56
CA ARG A 355 10.85 -1.51 -13.75
C ARG A 355 9.69 -1.71 -14.72
N PRO A 356 9.64 -2.85 -15.44
CA PRO A 356 8.54 -3.12 -16.38
C PRO A 356 7.20 -3.36 -15.67
N TYR A 357 7.20 -3.69 -14.36
CA TYR A 357 6.01 -3.96 -13.57
C TYR A 357 6.28 -3.83 -12.06
N PRO A 358 5.25 -3.52 -11.24
CA PRO A 358 5.37 -3.30 -9.80
C PRO A 358 5.44 -4.62 -9.00
N LYS A 359 6.47 -5.42 -9.22
CA LYS A 359 6.67 -6.72 -8.58
C LYS A 359 8.05 -6.80 -7.93
N ASP A 360 8.16 -7.48 -6.78
CA ASP A 360 9.41 -7.70 -6.06
C ASP A 360 10.15 -6.42 -5.68
N LEU A 361 9.39 -5.40 -5.26
CA LEU A 361 9.86 -4.04 -4.95
C LEU A 361 10.57 -3.90 -3.59
N GLY A 362 10.44 -4.90 -2.70
CA GLY A 362 10.86 -4.83 -1.30
C GLY A 362 9.73 -4.40 -0.35
N ILE A 363 8.67 -3.83 -0.90
CA ILE A 363 7.40 -3.56 -0.21
C ILE A 363 6.25 -4.11 -1.07
N ASP A 364 5.14 -4.45 -0.44
CA ASP A 364 3.94 -4.94 -1.11
C ASP A 364 2.67 -4.64 -0.31
N LEU A 365 1.52 -5.03 -0.86
CA LEU A 365 0.18 -4.93 -0.28
C LEU A 365 -0.48 -6.31 -0.18
N LEU A 366 0.28 -7.34 0.14
CA LEU A 366 -0.25 -8.68 0.37
C LEU A 366 -0.74 -8.81 1.81
N VAL A 367 -2.07 -8.90 2.00
CA VAL A 367 -2.72 -8.94 3.32
C VAL A 367 -3.18 -10.35 3.68
N LEU A 368 -3.88 -11.03 2.76
CA LEU A 368 -4.46 -12.36 2.98
C LEU A 368 -3.66 -13.48 2.32
N LYS A 369 -3.04 -13.21 1.19
CA LYS A 369 -2.27 -14.19 0.43
C LYS A 369 -0.79 -13.88 0.52
N GLU A 370 0.02 -14.91 0.64
CA GLU A 370 1.47 -14.76 0.57
C GLU A 370 1.97 -14.81 -0.89
N LYS A 371 3.07 -14.14 -1.16
CA LYS A 371 3.71 -14.10 -2.47
C LYS A 371 4.10 -15.48 -2.97
N ARG A 372 4.48 -16.37 -2.04
CA ARG A 372 4.84 -17.78 -2.27
C ARG A 372 4.49 -18.61 -1.08
N ARG A 373 3.80 -19.71 -1.32
CA ARG A 373 3.53 -20.70 -0.29
C ARG A 373 4.84 -21.39 0.11
N ARG A 374 5.07 -21.53 1.41
CA ARG A 374 6.11 -22.40 1.93
C ARG A 374 5.79 -23.84 1.53
N ARG A 375 6.79 -24.55 1.10
CA ARG A 375 6.71 -25.99 0.87
C ARG A 375 7.41 -26.66 2.02
N GLU A 376 6.65 -27.28 2.88
CA GLU A 376 7.19 -28.09 3.96
C GLU A 376 7.22 -29.55 3.53
N PRO A 377 8.20 -30.34 4.01
CA PRO A 377 8.22 -31.78 3.77
C PRO A 377 6.97 -32.41 4.38
N PRO A 378 6.48 -33.53 3.85
CA PRO A 378 5.39 -34.27 4.47
C PRO A 378 5.74 -34.65 5.91
N LEU A 379 4.74 -34.60 6.80
CA LEU A 379 4.93 -35.08 8.17
C LEU A 379 5.14 -36.58 8.17
N GLU A 380 6.15 -37.05 8.91
CA GLU A 380 6.40 -38.47 9.12
C GLU A 380 5.56 -38.97 10.30
N TYR A 381 4.82 -40.04 10.10
CA TYR A 381 4.04 -40.71 11.18
C TYR A 381 3.99 -42.21 10.95
N THR A 382 3.93 -42.97 12.06
CA THR A 382 3.89 -44.42 12.02
C THR A 382 2.47 -44.98 12.14
N ALA A 383 1.52 -44.17 12.61
CA ALA A 383 0.11 -44.56 12.75
C ALA A 383 -0.79 -43.32 12.48
N SER A 384 -1.99 -43.58 11.97
CA SER A 384 -3.02 -42.56 11.77
C SER A 384 -4.36 -43.06 12.25
N ALA A 385 -5.23 -42.13 12.67
CA ALA A 385 -6.62 -42.42 12.99
C ALA A 385 -7.50 -41.44 12.20
N THR A 386 -8.65 -41.91 11.75
CA THR A 386 -9.66 -41.06 11.13
C THR A 386 -10.40 -40.25 12.19
N ALA A 387 -10.54 -38.95 11.97
CA ALA A 387 -11.31 -38.11 12.89
C ALA A 387 -12.76 -38.56 12.99
N ARG A 388 -13.29 -38.54 14.19
CA ARG A 388 -14.70 -38.79 14.46
C ARG A 388 -15.48 -37.48 14.41
N PRO A 389 -16.76 -37.51 13.99
CA PRO A 389 -17.62 -36.33 14.08
C PRO A 389 -17.76 -35.90 15.55
N MET A 390 -17.90 -34.63 15.79
CA MET A 390 -18.17 -34.07 17.11
C MET A 390 -19.57 -34.49 17.56
N PRO A 391 -19.78 -34.86 18.86
CA PRO A 391 -21.11 -35.16 19.35
C PRO A 391 -22.04 -33.96 19.28
N ASP A 392 -23.34 -34.18 19.05
CA ASP A 392 -24.35 -33.12 19.04
C ASP A 392 -24.61 -32.57 20.45
N GLU A 393 -24.37 -33.34 21.49
CA GLU A 393 -24.49 -32.90 22.90
C GLU A 393 -23.19 -32.30 23.41
N ILE A 394 -23.25 -31.04 23.82
CA ILE A 394 -22.12 -30.31 24.40
C ILE A 394 -22.25 -30.32 25.92
N THR A 395 -21.21 -30.77 26.60
CA THR A 395 -21.14 -30.68 28.07
C THR A 395 -20.71 -29.28 28.47
N CYS A 396 -21.57 -28.57 29.20
CA CYS A 396 -21.23 -27.25 29.73
C CYS A 396 -20.19 -27.34 30.84
N ASP A 397 -19.22 -26.41 30.85
CA ASP A 397 -18.21 -26.32 31.91
C ASP A 397 -18.90 -25.89 33.23
N PRO A 398 -18.69 -26.64 34.33
CA PRO A 398 -19.23 -26.27 35.65
C PRO A 398 -18.77 -24.89 36.15
N ARG A 399 -17.67 -24.35 35.61
CA ARG A 399 -17.18 -22.99 35.93
C ARG A 399 -18.01 -21.89 35.28
N GLY A 400 -18.82 -22.20 34.27
CA GLY A 400 -19.69 -21.29 33.55
C GLY A 400 -19.26 -21.05 32.12
N ASN A 401 -20.00 -20.18 31.43
CA ASN A 401 -19.79 -19.83 30.02
C ASN A 401 -19.19 -18.44 29.91
N PHE A 402 -18.32 -18.29 28.92
CA PHE A 402 -17.72 -16.98 28.58
C PHE A 402 -18.53 -16.25 27.51
N ARG A 403 -18.58 -14.95 27.68
CA ARG A 403 -18.97 -14.05 26.61
C ARG A 403 -17.73 -13.38 26.06
N ILE A 404 -17.48 -13.57 24.75
CA ILE A 404 -16.31 -13.02 24.06
C ILE A 404 -16.77 -11.89 23.15
N GLY A 405 -16.00 -10.82 23.10
CA GLY A 405 -16.23 -9.65 22.25
C GLY A 405 -14.94 -8.93 21.93
N ILE A 406 -15.08 -7.82 21.20
CA ILE A 406 -13.99 -6.92 20.83
C ILE A 406 -14.33 -5.54 21.34
N GLU A 407 -13.36 -4.87 21.99
CA GLU A 407 -13.42 -3.47 22.36
C GLU A 407 -12.18 -2.74 21.81
N GLY A 408 -12.37 -1.92 20.80
CA GLY A 408 -11.27 -1.29 20.08
C GLY A 408 -10.32 -2.31 19.45
N ASP A 409 -9.06 -2.31 19.87
CA ASP A 409 -8.01 -3.23 19.41
C ASP A 409 -7.76 -4.42 20.38
N ARG A 410 -8.71 -4.71 21.28
CA ARG A 410 -8.56 -5.73 22.32
C ARG A 410 -9.68 -6.76 22.29
N ILE A 411 -9.30 -7.99 22.58
CA ILE A 411 -10.22 -9.07 22.87
C ILE A 411 -10.68 -8.93 24.31
N VAL A 412 -11.96 -9.13 24.56
CA VAL A 412 -12.58 -9.11 25.88
C VAL A 412 -13.30 -10.42 26.12
N ALA A 413 -12.94 -11.15 27.17
CA ALA A 413 -13.61 -12.37 27.61
C ALA A 413 -14.23 -12.13 28.99
N VAL A 414 -15.53 -12.30 29.11
CA VAL A 414 -16.29 -12.01 30.35
C VAL A 414 -16.89 -13.30 30.91
N ILE A 415 -16.68 -13.54 32.21
CA ILE A 415 -17.33 -14.59 33.00
C ILE A 415 -17.71 -14.02 34.36
N HIS A 416 -18.93 -14.31 34.85
CA HIS A 416 -19.44 -13.85 36.16
C HIS A 416 -19.21 -12.35 36.45
N GLY A 417 -19.31 -11.51 35.43
CA GLY A 417 -19.10 -10.07 35.56
C GLY A 417 -17.64 -9.62 35.65
N LYS A 418 -16.67 -10.53 35.51
CA LYS A 418 -15.25 -10.23 35.45
C LYS A 418 -14.77 -10.34 34.01
N ALA A 419 -13.97 -9.39 33.56
CA ALA A 419 -13.40 -9.36 32.22
C ALA A 419 -11.88 -9.63 32.25
N VAL A 420 -11.41 -10.45 31.33
CA VAL A 420 -10.00 -10.59 30.95
C VAL A 420 -9.84 -9.97 29.57
N THR A 421 -8.91 -9.02 29.42
CA THR A 421 -8.70 -8.30 28.17
C THR A 421 -7.25 -8.44 27.70
N GLY A 422 -7.06 -8.59 26.39
CA GLY A 422 -5.72 -8.70 25.80
C GLY A 422 -5.72 -8.47 24.29
N LYS A 423 -4.54 -8.28 23.71
CA LYS A 423 -4.37 -8.14 22.24
C LYS A 423 -4.14 -9.49 21.55
N ARG A 424 -3.60 -10.45 22.28
CA ARG A 424 -3.27 -11.79 21.76
C ARG A 424 -4.17 -12.83 22.42
N TRP A 425 -4.73 -13.70 21.63
CA TRP A 425 -5.62 -14.75 22.10
C TRP A 425 -4.94 -15.69 23.11
N GLN A 426 -3.64 -15.99 22.92
CA GLN A 426 -2.89 -16.86 23.82
C GLN A 426 -2.79 -16.29 25.23
N ASP A 427 -2.56 -14.96 25.33
CA ASP A 427 -2.39 -14.29 26.61
C ASP A 427 -3.71 -14.27 27.40
N VAL A 428 -4.83 -14.05 26.69
CA VAL A 428 -6.18 -14.12 27.28
C VAL A 428 -6.48 -15.53 27.75
N LEU A 429 -6.30 -16.55 26.89
CA LEU A 429 -6.57 -17.95 27.23
C LEU A 429 -5.70 -18.42 28.41
N TYR A 430 -4.39 -18.11 28.39
CA TYR A 430 -3.48 -18.47 29.47
C TYR A 430 -3.91 -17.86 30.80
N THR A 431 -4.35 -16.61 30.79
CA THR A 431 -4.86 -15.93 31.99
C THR A 431 -6.08 -16.62 32.55
N LEU A 432 -7.09 -16.96 31.71
CA LEU A 432 -8.29 -17.69 32.11
C LEU A 432 -7.97 -19.08 32.71
N LEU A 433 -7.04 -19.80 32.07
CA LEU A 433 -6.57 -21.10 32.57
C LEU A 433 -5.85 -20.99 33.93
N SER A 434 -4.99 -20.00 34.10
CA SER A 434 -4.21 -19.77 35.33
C SER A 434 -5.09 -19.32 36.50
N GLN A 435 -6.21 -18.68 36.24
CA GLN A 435 -7.22 -18.29 37.25
C GLN A 435 -8.15 -19.46 37.64
N GLY A 436 -8.10 -20.58 36.92
CA GLY A 436 -8.95 -21.72 37.13
C GLY A 436 -10.41 -21.51 36.69
N ASP A 437 -10.65 -20.58 35.82
CA ASP A 437 -11.98 -20.24 35.27
C ASP A 437 -12.47 -21.25 34.22
N ILE A 438 -11.60 -22.16 33.79
CA ILE A 438 -11.88 -23.23 32.81
C ILE A 438 -11.52 -24.56 33.44
N SER A 439 -12.44 -25.55 33.39
CA SER A 439 -12.22 -26.87 33.96
C SER A 439 -12.25 -28.00 32.94
N LEU A 440 -12.86 -27.81 31.78
CA LEU A 440 -12.97 -28.83 30.74
C LEU A 440 -12.01 -28.56 29.57
N PRO A 441 -11.28 -29.57 29.07
CA PRO A 441 -10.37 -29.41 27.93
C PRO A 441 -11.06 -29.02 26.63
N ASP A 442 -12.27 -29.50 26.37
CA ASP A 442 -13.08 -29.17 25.21
C ASP A 442 -13.54 -27.71 25.24
N HIS A 443 -13.91 -27.21 26.46
CA HIS A 443 -14.19 -25.78 26.64
C HIS A 443 -12.96 -24.91 26.40
N ALA A 444 -11.77 -25.33 26.85
CA ALA A 444 -10.52 -24.64 26.55
C ALA A 444 -10.24 -24.60 25.03
N GLY A 445 -10.51 -25.71 24.33
CA GLY A 445 -10.40 -25.80 22.87
C GLY A 445 -11.36 -24.85 22.15
N TYR A 446 -12.61 -24.80 22.59
CA TYR A 446 -13.63 -23.89 22.09
C TYR A 446 -13.22 -22.43 22.30
N LEU A 447 -12.81 -22.06 23.52
CA LEU A 447 -12.37 -20.69 23.81
C LEU A 447 -11.14 -20.29 23.00
N GLY A 448 -10.18 -21.18 22.82
CA GLY A 448 -9.02 -20.93 21.97
C GLY A 448 -9.42 -20.59 20.55
N ARG A 449 -10.40 -21.29 19.97
CA ARG A 449 -10.96 -21.01 18.65
C ARG A 449 -11.62 -19.62 18.61
N GLU A 450 -12.53 -19.33 19.55
CA GLU A 450 -13.28 -18.08 19.55
C GLU A 450 -12.38 -16.86 19.83
N LEU A 451 -11.45 -16.96 20.77
CA LEU A 451 -10.48 -15.90 21.05
C LEU A 451 -9.58 -15.63 19.83
N TYR A 452 -9.17 -16.69 19.10
CA TYR A 452 -8.40 -16.53 17.89
C TYR A 452 -9.20 -15.89 16.75
N LYS A 453 -10.48 -16.24 16.60
CA LYS A 453 -11.39 -15.55 15.67
C LYS A 453 -11.52 -14.07 16.01
N ALA A 454 -11.63 -13.71 17.28
CA ALA A 454 -11.66 -12.32 17.72
C ALA A 454 -10.36 -11.57 17.39
N GLU A 455 -9.19 -12.20 17.57
CA GLU A 455 -7.91 -11.61 17.15
C GLU A 455 -7.83 -11.41 15.63
N LEU A 456 -8.30 -12.39 14.85
CA LEU A 456 -8.35 -12.26 13.40
C LEU A 456 -9.31 -11.15 12.96
N ALA A 457 -10.47 -11.03 13.61
CA ALA A 457 -11.43 -9.98 13.31
C ALA A 457 -10.83 -8.58 13.55
N ILE A 458 -10.09 -8.39 14.65
CA ILE A 458 -9.33 -7.14 14.91
C ILE A 458 -8.30 -6.90 13.80
N ARG A 459 -7.50 -7.92 13.48
CA ARG A 459 -6.43 -7.84 12.46
C ARG A 459 -6.95 -7.41 11.09
N TYR A 460 -8.11 -7.92 10.70
CA TYR A 460 -8.69 -7.68 9.37
C TYR A 460 -9.79 -6.61 9.36
N GLY A 461 -10.02 -5.93 10.51
CA GLY A 461 -11.05 -4.89 10.62
C GLY A 461 -12.47 -5.41 10.40
N ARG A 462 -12.76 -6.67 10.80
CA ARG A 462 -14.06 -7.32 10.63
C ARG A 462 -14.87 -7.32 11.92
N SER A 463 -16.19 -7.49 11.78
CA SER A 463 -17.06 -7.83 12.91
C SER A 463 -16.67 -9.20 13.50
N PHE A 464 -16.83 -9.34 14.81
CA PHE A 464 -16.72 -10.60 15.51
C PHE A 464 -18.09 -11.00 16.06
N GLU A 465 -18.47 -12.22 15.81
CA GLU A 465 -19.64 -12.88 16.38
C GLU A 465 -19.22 -14.20 17.01
N GLN A 466 -19.46 -14.34 18.33
CA GLN A 466 -19.20 -15.58 19.03
C GLN A 466 -20.14 -16.66 18.45
N ASP A 467 -19.60 -17.87 18.21
CA ASP A 467 -20.26 -19.00 17.54
C ASP A 467 -20.63 -18.79 16.05
N GLY A 468 -20.44 -17.58 15.51
CA GLY A 468 -20.60 -17.29 14.08
C GLY A 468 -19.46 -17.83 13.22
N GLU A 469 -19.62 -17.78 11.90
CA GLU A 469 -18.53 -18.03 10.94
C GLU A 469 -17.59 -16.82 10.89
N PHE A 470 -16.33 -17.08 10.48
CA PHE A 470 -15.31 -16.02 10.31
C PHE A 470 -15.25 -15.57 8.86
#